data_d22c74aa740a94690a8fb63c5bca92da
#
_entry.id   d22c74aa740a94690a8fb63c5bca92da
#
_cell.length_a   1.000
_cell.length_b   1.000
_cell.length_c   1.000
_cell.angle_alpha   90.00
_cell.angle_beta   90.00
_cell.angle_gamma   90.00
#
_symmetry.space_group_name_H-M   'P 1'
#
loop_
_entity.id
_entity.type
_entity.pdbx_description
1 polymer ?
#
loop_
_entity_poly.entity_id
_entity_poly.type
_entity_poly.pdbx_seq_one_letter_code
_entity_poly.pdbx_strand_id
1 'polypeptide(L)'
;MIRKVIIAGVMLALISSCKMENPFLTESKAPFGAPEFDKIKTEHYLPAFEAAIAEAKAEIDAITSNPDEPTFENTIEAMEYSGQTLNKVAGIFYNVNEAHTSDEMQAVAEAIAPMMTEYSMYVSLNAPLFERVKAVYEKKDSLNLEKDQLKLLEDNYKS
;
A
#
# COMPACT_ATOMS: atom_id res chain seq x y z
N MET A 1 42.36 -40.64 33.29
CA MET A 1 41.25 -39.66 33.47
C MET A 1 40.79 -39.22 32.09
N ILE A 2 39.69 -39.83 31.61
CA ILE A 2 39.14 -39.57 30.28
C ILE A 2 38.02 -38.51 30.41
N ARG A 3 38.25 -37.30 29.89
CA ARG A 3 37.23 -36.23 29.81
C ARG A 3 36.24 -36.57 28.68
N LYS A 4 35.04 -36.92 29.05
CA LYS A 4 33.90 -37.01 28.09
C LYS A 4 33.45 -35.62 27.68
N VAL A 5 33.71 -35.26 26.44
CA VAL A 5 33.12 -34.05 25.83
C VAL A 5 31.72 -34.39 25.32
N ILE A 6 30.70 -33.86 25.93
CA ILE A 6 29.32 -33.98 25.51
C ILE A 6 29.10 -32.85 24.48
N ILE A 7 29.00 -33.21 23.20
CA ILE A 7 28.60 -32.32 22.12
C ILE A 7 27.06 -32.25 22.16
N ALA A 8 26.52 -31.16 22.72
CA ALA A 8 25.10 -30.87 22.62
C ALA A 8 24.83 -30.32 21.23
N GLY A 9 24.29 -31.18 20.35
CA GLY A 9 23.81 -30.75 19.04
C GLY A 9 22.57 -29.85 19.19
N VAL A 10 22.71 -28.56 18.93
CA VAL A 10 21.58 -27.65 18.77
C VAL A 10 20.93 -27.93 17.43
N MET A 11 19.81 -28.66 17.46
CA MET A 11 18.98 -28.91 16.30
C MET A 11 18.18 -27.61 16.02
N LEU A 12 18.73 -26.78 15.14
CA LEU A 12 18.05 -25.58 14.64
C LEU A 12 16.92 -26.04 13.72
N ALA A 13 15.70 -26.13 14.28
CA ALA A 13 14.50 -26.38 13.50
C ALA A 13 14.28 -25.18 12.58
N LEU A 14 14.64 -25.30 11.31
CA LEU A 14 14.21 -24.41 10.25
C LEU A 14 12.69 -24.56 10.10
N ILE A 15 11.95 -23.71 10.78
CA ILE A 15 10.53 -23.52 10.51
C ILE A 15 10.47 -22.83 9.14
N SER A 16 10.45 -23.64 8.08
CA SER A 16 10.09 -23.17 6.75
C SER A 16 8.61 -22.84 6.81
N SER A 17 8.30 -21.61 7.20
CA SER A 17 6.98 -21.05 7.00
C SER A 17 6.76 -21.09 5.48
N CYS A 18 5.91 -21.99 5.00
CA CYS A 18 5.32 -21.87 3.68
C CYS A 18 4.55 -20.54 3.68
N LYS A 19 5.21 -19.47 3.28
CA LYS A 19 4.49 -18.23 2.89
C LYS A 19 3.62 -18.65 1.71
N MET A 20 2.32 -18.77 1.96
CA MET A 20 1.35 -18.94 0.90
C MET A 20 1.52 -17.72 0.01
N GLU A 21 1.94 -17.95 -1.24
CA GLU A 21 2.21 -16.88 -2.19
C GLU A 21 0.88 -16.20 -2.51
N ASN A 22 0.71 -14.97 -2.03
CA ASN A 22 -0.54 -14.24 -2.24
C ASN A 22 -0.55 -13.65 -3.66
N PRO A 23 -1.52 -14.01 -4.52
CA PRO A 23 -1.56 -13.55 -5.91
C PRO A 23 -1.65 -12.02 -6.07
N PHE A 24 -2.11 -11.31 -5.06
CA PHE A 24 -2.17 -9.85 -5.07
C PHE A 24 -0.81 -9.19 -4.87
N LEU A 25 0.11 -9.86 -4.17
CA LEU A 25 1.42 -9.34 -3.77
C LEU A 25 2.54 -9.80 -4.70
N THR A 26 2.18 -10.52 -5.76
CA THR A 26 3.11 -10.97 -6.80
C THR A 26 2.75 -10.34 -8.14
N GLU A 27 3.76 -10.22 -9.01
CA GLU A 27 3.52 -9.74 -10.38
C GLU A 27 2.70 -10.78 -11.16
N SER A 28 1.60 -10.33 -11.78
CA SER A 28 0.79 -11.20 -12.62
C SER A 28 1.55 -11.57 -13.89
N LYS A 29 1.51 -12.86 -14.26
CA LYS A 29 2.05 -13.37 -15.51
C LYS A 29 1.03 -13.37 -16.66
N ALA A 30 -0.20 -12.97 -16.38
CA ALA A 30 -1.24 -12.85 -17.39
C ALA A 30 -0.95 -11.68 -18.36
N PRO A 31 -1.46 -11.73 -19.60
CA PRO A 31 -1.33 -10.62 -20.53
C PRO A 31 -1.82 -9.31 -19.93
N PHE A 32 -1.07 -8.24 -20.16
CA PHE A 32 -1.37 -6.88 -19.65
C PHE A 32 -1.41 -6.75 -18.11
N GLY A 33 -0.83 -7.70 -17.38
CA GLY A 33 -0.88 -7.68 -15.92
C GLY A 33 -2.27 -7.94 -15.34
N ALA A 34 -3.17 -8.54 -16.12
CA ALA A 34 -4.54 -8.83 -15.68
C ALA A 34 -4.53 -9.70 -14.41
N PRO A 35 -5.48 -9.53 -13.47
CA PRO A 35 -5.59 -10.39 -12.31
C PRO A 35 -5.83 -11.85 -12.70
N GLU A 36 -5.08 -12.76 -12.09
CA GLU A 36 -5.27 -14.20 -12.29
C GLU A 36 -6.40 -14.71 -11.38
N PHE A 37 -7.65 -14.42 -11.74
CA PHE A 37 -8.84 -14.71 -10.92
C PHE A 37 -9.00 -16.18 -10.52
N ASP A 38 -8.49 -17.11 -11.33
CA ASP A 38 -8.47 -18.54 -11.03
C ASP A 38 -7.57 -18.91 -9.83
N LYS A 39 -6.63 -18.04 -9.47
CA LYS A 39 -5.74 -18.21 -8.32
C LYS A 39 -6.17 -17.42 -7.09
N ILE A 40 -7.06 -16.45 -7.25
CA ILE A 40 -7.54 -15.60 -6.16
C ILE A 40 -8.62 -16.34 -5.37
N LYS A 41 -8.45 -16.38 -4.05
CA LYS A 41 -9.43 -16.94 -3.10
C LYS A 41 -9.78 -15.89 -2.07
N THR A 42 -10.93 -16.08 -1.40
CA THR A 42 -11.39 -15.16 -0.34
C THR A 42 -10.35 -14.96 0.76
N GLU A 43 -9.64 -16.01 1.15
CA GLU A 43 -8.58 -15.99 2.16
C GLU A 43 -7.37 -15.11 1.82
N HIS A 44 -7.19 -14.74 0.54
CA HIS A 44 -6.08 -13.88 0.10
C HIS A 44 -6.33 -12.40 0.33
N TYR A 45 -7.59 -11.96 0.42
CA TYR A 45 -7.92 -10.53 0.46
C TYR A 45 -7.41 -9.85 1.74
N LEU A 46 -7.77 -10.36 2.92
CA LEU A 46 -7.40 -9.68 4.17
C LEU A 46 -5.88 -9.51 4.32
N PRO A 47 -5.05 -10.56 4.13
CA PRO A 47 -3.60 -10.40 4.17
C PRO A 47 -3.04 -9.47 3.08
N ALA A 48 -3.71 -9.40 1.91
CA ALA A 48 -3.31 -8.48 0.85
C ALA A 48 -3.58 -7.02 1.23
N PHE A 49 -4.75 -6.73 1.82
CA PHE A 49 -5.06 -5.40 2.35
C PHE A 49 -4.09 -4.97 3.44
N GLU A 50 -3.79 -5.85 4.40
CA GLU A 50 -2.82 -5.58 5.47
C GLU A 50 -1.46 -5.19 4.92
N ALA A 51 -0.93 -5.98 3.98
CA ALA A 51 0.36 -5.73 3.36
C ALA A 51 0.35 -4.45 2.49
N ALA A 52 -0.70 -4.25 1.69
CA ALA A 52 -0.82 -3.09 0.81
C ALA A 52 -1.00 -1.77 1.58
N ILE A 53 -1.74 -1.79 2.69
CA ILE A 53 -1.86 -0.62 3.58
C ILE A 53 -0.52 -0.30 4.25
N ALA A 54 0.23 -1.32 4.69
CA ALA A 54 1.55 -1.11 5.27
C ALA A 54 2.53 -0.51 4.24
N GLU A 55 2.51 -1.00 3.00
CA GLU A 55 3.28 -0.46 1.88
C GLU A 55 2.91 1.00 1.60
N ALA A 56 1.62 1.29 1.45
CA ALA A 56 1.11 2.63 1.18
C ALA A 56 1.46 3.64 2.31
N LYS A 57 1.38 3.22 3.58
CA LYS A 57 1.84 4.05 4.70
C LYS A 57 3.34 4.34 4.62
N ALA A 58 4.16 3.34 4.28
CA ALA A 58 5.61 3.52 4.13
C ALA A 58 5.96 4.47 2.97
N GLU A 59 5.20 4.46 1.88
CA GLU A 59 5.36 5.40 0.76
C GLU A 59 5.05 6.84 1.19
N ILE A 60 3.97 7.06 1.95
CA ILE A 60 3.65 8.38 2.54
C ILE A 60 4.75 8.81 3.52
N ASP A 61 5.26 7.90 4.35
CA ASP A 61 6.38 8.19 5.26
C ASP A 61 7.66 8.58 4.51
N ALA A 62 7.94 7.94 3.38
CA ALA A 62 9.07 8.29 2.53
C ALA A 62 8.95 9.71 1.94
N ILE A 63 7.73 10.11 1.54
CA ILE A 63 7.45 11.48 1.07
C ILE A 63 7.68 12.47 2.21
N THR A 64 7.10 12.23 3.38
CA THR A 64 7.14 13.17 4.51
C THR A 64 8.53 13.29 5.14
N SER A 65 9.33 12.22 5.11
CA SER A 65 10.71 12.20 5.63
C SER A 65 11.77 12.61 4.63
N ASN A 66 11.40 12.91 3.38
CA ASN A 66 12.35 13.35 2.36
C ASN A 66 13.03 14.67 2.79
N PRO A 67 14.36 14.72 2.92
CA PRO A 67 15.09 15.92 3.37
C PRO A 67 15.16 17.04 2.32
N ASP A 68 14.86 16.72 1.05
CA ASP A 68 14.90 17.68 -0.04
C ASP A 68 13.73 18.66 0.04
N GLU A 69 13.93 19.86 -0.50
CA GLU A 69 12.85 20.84 -0.63
C GLU A 69 11.65 20.22 -1.39
N PRO A 70 10.40 20.50 -0.96
CA PRO A 70 9.21 20.05 -1.65
C PRO A 70 9.14 20.59 -3.08
N THR A 71 9.00 19.66 -4.04
CA THR A 71 8.73 19.93 -5.45
C THR A 71 7.44 19.23 -5.89
N PHE A 72 6.96 19.56 -7.09
CA PHE A 72 5.81 18.86 -7.67
C PHE A 72 6.09 17.36 -7.77
N GLU A 73 7.27 16.96 -8.25
CA GLU A 73 7.65 15.56 -8.47
C GLU A 73 7.82 14.79 -7.16
N ASN A 74 8.57 15.33 -6.18
CA ASN A 74 8.88 14.61 -4.94
C ASN A 74 7.77 14.69 -3.87
N THR A 75 6.67 15.36 -4.18
CA THR A 75 5.54 15.52 -3.26
C THR A 75 4.22 15.16 -3.96
N ILE A 76 3.77 15.92 -4.95
CA ILE A 76 2.46 15.74 -5.56
C ILE A 76 2.43 14.49 -6.45
N GLU A 77 3.38 14.37 -7.35
CA GLU A 77 3.49 13.20 -8.21
C GLU A 77 3.81 11.94 -7.40
N ALA A 78 4.68 12.04 -6.39
CA ALA A 78 4.95 10.92 -5.48
C ALA A 78 3.70 10.45 -4.71
N MET A 79 2.82 11.37 -4.29
CA MET A 79 1.53 11.03 -3.68
C MET A 79 0.60 10.30 -4.67
N GLU A 80 0.55 10.76 -5.92
CA GLU A 80 -0.29 10.13 -6.98
C GLU A 80 0.16 8.69 -7.28
N TYR A 81 1.45 8.43 -7.20
CA TYR A 81 2.01 7.08 -7.38
C TYR A 81 1.96 6.22 -6.12
N SER A 82 1.62 6.78 -4.95
CA SER A 82 1.52 6.00 -3.73
C SER A 82 0.25 5.13 -3.68
N GLY A 83 0.31 4.03 -2.93
CA GLY A 83 -0.83 3.14 -2.72
C GLY A 83 -1.29 2.35 -3.95
N GLN A 84 -0.48 2.18 -4.98
CA GLN A 84 -0.89 1.46 -6.19
C GLN A 84 -1.27 0.00 -5.89
N THR A 85 -0.53 -0.69 -5.03
CA THR A 85 -0.87 -2.05 -4.59
C THR A 85 -2.21 -2.06 -3.88
N LEU A 86 -2.47 -1.10 -2.98
CA LEU A 86 -3.73 -0.97 -2.26
C LEU A 86 -4.89 -0.69 -3.22
N ASN A 87 -4.72 0.20 -4.17
CA ASN A 87 -5.73 0.52 -5.19
C ASN A 87 -6.07 -0.70 -6.05
N LYS A 88 -5.05 -1.49 -6.44
CA LYS A 88 -5.25 -2.74 -7.18
C LYS A 88 -6.05 -3.76 -6.36
N VAL A 89 -5.65 -4.02 -5.12
CA VAL A 89 -6.34 -4.99 -4.24
C VAL A 89 -7.77 -4.55 -3.98
N ALA A 90 -7.98 -3.29 -3.62
CA ALA A 90 -9.31 -2.71 -3.36
C ALA A 90 -10.20 -2.76 -4.61
N GLY A 91 -9.68 -2.35 -5.76
CA GLY A 91 -10.42 -2.39 -7.02
C GLY A 91 -10.91 -3.79 -7.37
N ILE A 92 -10.06 -4.81 -7.24
CA ILE A 92 -10.44 -6.20 -7.50
C ILE A 92 -11.47 -6.67 -6.45
N PHE A 93 -11.21 -6.43 -5.16
CA PHE A 93 -12.09 -6.86 -4.08
C PHE A 93 -13.50 -6.31 -4.24
N TYR A 94 -13.66 -4.99 -4.36
CA TYR A 94 -14.98 -4.37 -4.43
C TYR A 94 -15.75 -4.78 -5.68
N ASN A 95 -15.08 -4.87 -6.84
CA ASN A 95 -15.74 -5.35 -8.06
C ASN A 95 -16.22 -6.79 -7.92
N VAL A 96 -15.42 -7.70 -7.35
CA VAL A 96 -15.83 -9.09 -7.13
C VAL A 96 -16.94 -9.17 -6.10
N ASN A 97 -16.85 -8.43 -4.99
CA ASN A 97 -17.85 -8.42 -3.93
C ASN A 97 -19.21 -7.88 -4.42
N GLU A 98 -19.22 -6.89 -5.31
CA GLU A 98 -20.47 -6.37 -5.92
C GLU A 98 -21.08 -7.35 -6.91
N ALA A 99 -20.24 -8.03 -7.71
CA ALA A 99 -20.71 -8.93 -8.76
C ALA A 99 -21.07 -10.34 -8.25
N HIS A 100 -20.36 -10.81 -7.23
CA HIS A 100 -20.46 -12.19 -6.71
C HIS A 100 -20.11 -12.24 -5.23
N THR A 101 -20.98 -11.70 -4.40
CA THR A 101 -20.79 -11.70 -2.94
C THR A 101 -21.11 -13.06 -2.31
N SER A 102 -20.54 -13.31 -1.13
CA SER A 102 -20.84 -14.42 -0.23
C SER A 102 -20.72 -13.96 1.21
N ASP A 103 -21.17 -14.77 2.16
CA ASP A 103 -21.04 -14.47 3.60
C ASP A 103 -19.56 -14.28 3.99
N GLU A 104 -18.65 -15.07 3.40
CA GLU A 104 -17.20 -14.93 3.63
C GLU A 104 -16.66 -13.63 3.05
N MET A 105 -17.13 -13.20 1.87
CA MET A 105 -16.74 -11.91 1.27
C MET A 105 -17.26 -10.74 2.10
N GLN A 106 -18.47 -10.82 2.65
CA GLN A 106 -19.01 -9.81 3.55
C GLN A 106 -18.19 -9.72 4.85
N ALA A 107 -17.80 -10.85 5.43
CA ALA A 107 -16.93 -10.86 6.60
C ALA A 107 -15.56 -10.20 6.33
N VAL A 108 -15.00 -10.40 5.15
CA VAL A 108 -13.78 -9.69 4.72
C VAL A 108 -14.07 -8.18 4.59
N ALA A 109 -15.18 -7.78 3.96
CA ALA A 109 -15.56 -6.38 3.83
C ALA A 109 -15.68 -5.68 5.19
N GLU A 110 -16.31 -6.32 6.16
CA GLU A 110 -16.42 -5.82 7.54
C GLU A 110 -15.05 -5.68 8.22
N ALA A 111 -14.13 -6.62 7.98
CA ALA A 111 -12.79 -6.58 8.57
C ALA A 111 -11.90 -5.47 7.97
N ILE A 112 -11.99 -5.22 6.66
CA ILE A 112 -11.14 -4.22 5.99
C ILE A 112 -11.67 -2.78 6.14
N ALA A 113 -12.96 -2.58 6.38
CA ALA A 113 -13.56 -1.24 6.47
C ALA A 113 -12.87 -0.32 7.52
N PRO A 114 -12.63 -0.76 8.76
CA PRO A 114 -11.91 0.05 9.73
C PRO A 114 -10.44 0.31 9.32
N MET A 115 -9.77 -0.64 8.66
CA MET A 115 -8.39 -0.50 8.19
C MET A 115 -8.28 0.56 7.10
N MET A 116 -9.21 0.57 6.15
CA MET A 116 -9.29 1.58 5.09
C MET A 116 -9.59 2.97 5.66
N THR A 117 -10.48 3.04 6.66
CA THR A 117 -10.78 4.29 7.37
C THR A 117 -9.55 4.82 8.09
N GLU A 118 -8.82 3.97 8.81
CA GLU A 118 -7.58 4.35 9.50
C GLU A 118 -6.53 4.84 8.51
N TYR A 119 -6.34 4.15 7.37
CA TYR A 119 -5.42 4.58 6.34
C TYR A 119 -5.82 5.94 5.74
N SER A 120 -7.10 6.15 5.44
CA SER A 120 -7.61 7.43 4.95
C SER A 120 -7.32 8.57 5.94
N MET A 121 -7.56 8.33 7.24
CA MET A 121 -7.23 9.30 8.30
C MET A 121 -5.72 9.52 8.44
N TYR A 122 -4.92 8.46 8.28
CA TYR A 122 -3.46 8.56 8.32
C TYR A 122 -2.92 9.50 7.25
N VAL A 123 -3.48 9.48 6.05
CA VAL A 123 -3.09 10.38 4.95
C VAL A 123 -3.67 11.79 5.18
N SER A 124 -4.99 11.91 5.37
CA SER A 124 -5.67 13.20 5.40
C SER A 124 -5.37 14.05 6.64
N LEU A 125 -4.97 13.43 7.76
CA LEU A 125 -4.56 14.14 8.97
C LEU A 125 -3.04 14.27 9.12
N ASN A 126 -2.27 13.96 8.07
CA ASN A 126 -0.80 13.99 8.08
C ASN A 126 -0.29 15.43 7.92
N ALA A 127 -0.04 16.10 9.04
CA ALA A 127 0.43 17.48 9.03
C ALA A 127 1.77 17.68 8.27
N PRO A 128 2.81 16.81 8.43
CA PRO A 128 4.02 16.89 7.61
C PRO A 128 3.75 16.79 6.11
N LEU A 129 2.84 15.93 5.68
CA LEU A 129 2.46 15.80 4.28
C LEU A 129 1.80 17.08 3.77
N PHE A 130 0.85 17.62 4.55
CA PHE A 130 0.17 18.87 4.23
C PHE A 130 1.15 20.04 4.09
N GLU A 131 2.13 20.17 4.97
CA GLU A 131 3.14 21.24 4.87
C GLU A 131 3.98 21.12 3.59
N ARG A 132 4.30 19.90 3.13
CA ARG A 132 4.96 19.70 1.84
C ARG A 132 4.08 20.10 0.66
N VAL A 133 2.82 19.68 0.65
CA VAL A 133 1.83 20.06 -0.39
C VAL A 133 1.67 21.58 -0.43
N LYS A 134 1.53 22.22 0.72
CA LYS A 134 1.42 23.67 0.84
C LYS A 134 2.64 24.39 0.29
N ALA A 135 3.84 23.93 0.60
CA ALA A 135 5.08 24.53 0.10
C ALA A 135 5.18 24.49 -1.44
N VAL A 136 4.69 23.41 -2.07
CA VAL A 136 4.59 23.34 -3.53
C VAL A 136 3.50 24.28 -4.05
N TYR A 137 2.33 24.31 -3.40
CA TYR A 137 1.21 25.15 -3.80
C TYR A 137 1.53 26.65 -3.77
N GLU A 138 2.26 27.11 -2.77
CA GLU A 138 2.67 28.52 -2.64
C GLU A 138 3.61 28.97 -3.77
N LYS A 139 4.29 28.04 -4.42
CA LYS A 139 5.20 28.29 -5.56
C LYS A 139 4.54 28.06 -6.94
N LYS A 140 3.25 27.67 -7.01
CA LYS A 140 2.58 27.15 -8.21
C LYS A 140 2.72 28.04 -9.44
N ASP A 141 2.65 29.37 -9.27
CA ASP A 141 2.71 30.33 -10.38
C ASP A 141 4.11 30.39 -11.05
N SER A 142 5.13 29.87 -10.38
CA SER A 142 6.52 29.83 -10.87
C SER A 142 6.95 28.48 -11.42
N LEU A 143 6.12 27.44 -11.23
CA LEU A 143 6.51 26.05 -11.59
C LEU A 143 6.22 25.69 -13.05
N ASN A 144 5.54 26.57 -13.81
CA ASN A 144 5.15 26.31 -15.22
C ASN A 144 4.43 24.96 -15.41
N LEU A 145 3.55 24.60 -14.49
CA LEU A 145 2.79 23.36 -14.53
C LEU A 145 1.80 23.33 -15.70
N GLU A 146 1.61 22.16 -16.28
CA GLU A 146 0.53 21.90 -17.22
C GLU A 146 -0.84 21.98 -16.51
N LYS A 147 -1.94 22.11 -17.24
CA LYS A 147 -3.27 22.31 -16.65
C LYS A 147 -3.73 21.19 -15.73
N ASP A 148 -3.43 19.95 -16.10
CA ASP A 148 -3.74 18.77 -15.31
C ASP A 148 -2.85 18.67 -14.05
N GLN A 149 -1.58 19.00 -14.17
CA GLN A 149 -0.67 19.08 -13.02
C GLN A 149 -1.10 20.17 -12.03
N LEU A 150 -1.47 21.36 -12.52
CA LEU A 150 -1.98 22.43 -11.67
C LEU A 150 -3.27 22.02 -10.98
N LYS A 151 -4.18 21.35 -11.71
CA LYS A 151 -5.44 20.85 -11.14
C LYS A 151 -5.18 19.83 -10.03
N LEU A 152 -4.28 18.88 -10.28
CA LEU A 152 -3.88 17.87 -9.29
C LEU A 152 -3.32 18.52 -8.02
N LEU A 153 -2.42 19.50 -8.16
CA LEU A 153 -1.86 20.26 -7.04
C LEU A 153 -2.95 20.99 -6.25
N GLU A 154 -3.88 21.65 -6.93
CA GLU A 154 -4.99 22.37 -6.29
C GLU A 154 -5.93 21.43 -5.54
N ASP A 155 -6.22 20.26 -6.09
CA ASP A 155 -7.09 19.28 -5.46
C ASP A 155 -6.42 18.70 -4.20
N ASN A 156 -5.14 18.36 -4.26
CA ASN A 156 -4.38 17.89 -3.10
C ASN A 156 -4.27 18.95 -2.00
N TYR A 157 -4.21 20.25 -2.35
CA TYR A 157 -4.14 21.32 -1.35
C TYR A 157 -5.49 21.59 -0.66
N LYS A 158 -6.62 21.27 -1.31
CA LYS A 158 -7.99 21.52 -0.81
C LYS A 158 -8.59 20.31 -0.08
N SER A 159 -8.02 19.10 -0.26
CA SER A 159 -8.49 17.87 0.37
C SER A 159 -8.03 17.77 1.82
#